data_d31f97c705b70d85460ddfc98b94a5b4
#
_entry.id   d31f97c705b70d85460ddfc98b94a5b4
#
_cell.length_a   1.000
_cell.length_b   1.000
_cell.length_c   1.000
_cell.angle_alpha   90.00
_cell.angle_beta   90.00
_cell.angle_gamma   90.00
#
_symmetry.space_group_name_H-M   'P 1'
#
loop_
_entity.id
_entity.type
_entity.pdbx_description
1 polymer ?
#
loop_
_entity_poly.entity_id
_entity_poly.type
_entity_poly.pdbx_seq_one_letter_code
_entity_poly.pdbx_strand_id
1 'polypeptide(L)'
;MVVALLGLSLAAVAQPKAIGVRGGLFGPHFNGEISYQQWTSLFDNDYDFVEVDLGVFGGNGFKATALYNFTFAQPEFTDRGEWGFYTGPGLAVGYGTGENKEGEKKAAPFVGLAYQLGLEYTFWFPLELSVDFRPSFMIPAYMNRGNWYGFALSARYAF
;
A
#
# COMPACT_ATOMS: atom_id res chain seq x y z
N MET A 1 23.42 13.89 0.20
CA MET A 1 22.24 13.13 0.71
C MET A 1 21.11 14.03 1.18
N VAL A 2 21.36 15.10 1.92
CA VAL A 2 20.33 16.06 2.39
C VAL A 2 19.66 16.84 1.25
N VAL A 3 20.39 17.19 0.19
CA VAL A 3 19.87 17.95 -0.96
C VAL A 3 18.87 17.13 -1.81
N ALA A 4 19.05 15.80 -1.89
CA ALA A 4 18.11 14.93 -2.60
C ALA A 4 16.78 14.78 -1.86
N LEU A 5 16.81 14.78 -0.51
CA LEU A 5 15.59 14.76 0.33
C LEU A 5 14.83 16.08 0.25
N LEU A 6 15.53 17.22 0.15
CA LEU A 6 14.91 18.54 -0.03
C LEU A 6 14.33 18.72 -1.44
N GLY A 7 14.95 18.13 -2.47
CA GLY A 7 14.43 18.14 -3.84
C GLY A 7 13.13 17.35 -3.98
N LEU A 8 13.03 16.21 -3.32
CA LEU A 8 11.80 15.41 -3.25
C LEU A 8 10.65 16.15 -2.53
N SER A 9 10.96 16.96 -1.51
CA SER A 9 9.94 17.71 -0.77
C SER A 9 9.34 18.89 -1.54
N LEU A 10 10.08 19.50 -2.48
CA LEU A 10 9.60 20.62 -3.29
C LEU A 10 8.77 20.18 -4.50
N ALA A 11 9.08 19.03 -5.09
CA ALA A 11 8.26 18.42 -6.14
C ALA A 11 6.92 17.89 -5.59
N ALA A 12 6.89 17.52 -4.32
CA ALA A 12 5.74 16.95 -3.63
C ALA A 12 4.55 17.93 -3.42
N VAL A 13 4.76 19.23 -3.57
CA VAL A 13 3.72 20.25 -3.25
C VAL A 13 2.73 20.46 -4.40
N ALA A 14 3.07 20.08 -5.63
CA ALA A 14 2.28 20.36 -6.83
C ALA A 14 1.52 19.16 -7.41
N GLN A 15 1.73 17.95 -6.88
CA GLN A 15 1.09 16.73 -7.40
C GLN A 15 -0.09 16.31 -6.54
N PRO A 16 -1.16 15.72 -7.13
CA PRO A 16 -2.29 15.20 -6.38
C PRO A 16 -1.87 14.20 -5.31
N LYS A 17 -2.61 14.20 -4.21
CA LYS A 17 -2.35 13.37 -3.03
C LYS A 17 -3.65 12.78 -2.53
N ALA A 18 -3.56 11.61 -1.89
CA ALA A 18 -4.69 11.02 -1.20
C ALA A 18 -4.25 10.44 0.15
N ILE A 19 -5.10 10.61 1.15
CA ILE A 19 -4.90 10.04 2.49
C ILE A 19 -6.18 9.37 2.97
N GLY A 20 -6.05 8.23 3.62
CA GLY A 20 -7.22 7.50 4.10
C GLY A 20 -6.87 6.25 4.85
N VAL A 21 -7.74 5.27 4.73
CA VAL A 21 -7.62 3.98 5.41
C VAL A 21 -7.67 2.84 4.41
N ARG A 22 -6.92 1.78 4.72
CA ARG A 22 -6.91 0.52 4.01
C ARG A 22 -7.23 -0.61 4.98
N GLY A 23 -8.18 -1.46 4.65
CA GLY A 23 -8.61 -2.58 5.48
C GLY A 23 -8.49 -3.91 4.75
N GLY A 24 -7.83 -4.90 5.36
CA GLY A 24 -7.75 -6.25 4.84
C GLY A 24 -9.10 -6.96 4.89
N LEU A 25 -9.50 -7.62 3.78
CA LEU A 25 -10.78 -8.30 3.66
C LEU A 25 -10.73 -9.74 4.17
N PHE A 26 -9.56 -10.37 4.15
CA PHE A 26 -9.40 -11.78 4.47
C PHE A 26 -8.14 -11.99 5.33
N GLY A 27 -8.27 -12.84 6.33
CA GLY A 27 -7.18 -13.22 7.23
C GLY A 27 -7.70 -13.41 8.65
N PRO A 28 -6.94 -14.11 9.51
CA PRO A 28 -7.35 -14.36 10.89
C PRO A 28 -7.33 -13.10 11.77
N HIS A 29 -6.75 -12.01 11.27
CA HIS A 29 -6.65 -10.74 11.98
C HIS A 29 -7.02 -9.59 11.05
N PHE A 30 -7.83 -8.67 11.55
CA PHE A 30 -8.12 -7.41 10.89
C PHE A 30 -6.81 -6.60 10.82
N ASN A 31 -6.36 -6.32 9.61
CA ASN A 31 -5.22 -5.46 9.34
C ASN A 31 -5.74 -4.11 8.85
N GLY A 32 -5.81 -3.13 9.75
CA GLY A 32 -6.11 -1.75 9.41
C GLY A 32 -4.82 -0.96 9.20
N GLU A 33 -4.75 -0.22 8.10
CA GLU A 33 -3.61 0.62 7.74
C GLU A 33 -4.11 2.06 7.47
N ILE A 34 -3.34 3.05 7.88
CA ILE A 34 -3.45 4.41 7.35
C ILE A 34 -2.67 4.41 6.04
N SER A 35 -3.30 4.87 4.98
CA SER A 35 -2.73 4.86 3.63
C SER A 35 -2.55 6.28 3.13
N TYR A 36 -1.39 6.56 2.57
CA TYR A 36 -1.06 7.81 1.90
C TYR A 36 -0.56 7.51 0.49
N GLN A 37 -1.12 8.18 -0.48
CA GLN A 37 -0.68 8.14 -1.87
C GLN A 37 -0.23 9.51 -2.34
N GLN A 38 0.76 9.52 -3.20
CA GLN A 38 1.23 10.70 -3.91
C GLN A 38 1.54 10.33 -5.36
N TRP A 39 0.86 10.98 -6.30
CA TRP A 39 1.16 10.84 -7.71
C TRP A 39 2.56 11.38 -8.02
N THR A 40 3.20 10.78 -8.98
CA THR A 40 4.59 11.11 -9.36
C THR A 40 4.85 10.72 -10.81
N SER A 41 5.63 11.52 -11.50
CA SER A 41 6.03 11.28 -12.89
C SER A 41 7.49 10.82 -13.01
N LEU A 42 7.99 10.05 -12.06
CA LEU A 42 9.39 9.62 -12.03
C LEU A 42 9.82 8.83 -13.28
N PHE A 43 8.89 8.12 -13.92
CA PHE A 43 9.14 7.30 -15.11
C PHE A 43 8.32 7.75 -16.32
N ASP A 44 8.12 9.07 -16.48
CA ASP A 44 7.40 9.69 -17.59
C ASP A 44 5.92 9.26 -17.73
N ASN A 45 5.31 8.80 -16.63
CA ASN A 45 3.88 8.51 -16.55
C ASN A 45 3.26 9.33 -15.42
N ASP A 46 2.39 10.27 -15.75
CA ASP A 46 1.76 11.19 -14.80
C ASP A 46 0.74 10.53 -13.86
N TYR A 47 0.41 9.26 -14.11
CA TYR A 47 -0.58 8.49 -13.35
C TYR A 47 0.07 7.48 -12.38
N ASP A 48 1.39 7.41 -12.36
CA ASP A 48 2.11 6.60 -11.38
C ASP A 48 2.08 7.25 -10.00
N PHE A 49 2.12 6.44 -8.96
CA PHE A 49 2.11 6.96 -7.60
C PHE A 49 2.97 6.14 -6.63
N VAL A 50 3.43 6.83 -5.60
CA VAL A 50 4.01 6.21 -4.42
C VAL A 50 2.90 6.05 -3.37
N GLU A 51 2.81 4.87 -2.77
CA GLU A 51 1.91 4.58 -1.66
C GLU A 51 2.72 4.23 -0.42
N VAL A 52 2.35 4.80 0.73
CA VAL A 52 2.93 4.47 2.03
C VAL A 52 1.80 4.14 2.99
N ASP A 53 1.85 2.94 3.54
CA ASP A 53 0.86 2.46 4.49
C ASP A 53 1.51 2.17 5.85
N LEU A 54 0.82 2.58 6.90
CA LEU A 54 1.20 2.32 8.29
C LEU A 54 0.04 1.65 9.00
N GLY A 55 0.27 0.50 9.60
CA GLY A 55 -0.82 -0.22 10.24
C GLY A 55 -0.40 -1.24 11.29
N VAL A 56 -1.41 -1.91 11.83
CA VAL A 56 -1.24 -3.00 12.79
C VAL A 56 -0.93 -4.31 12.08
N PHE A 57 -0.12 -5.14 12.70
CA PHE A 57 0.28 -6.44 12.19
C PHE A 57 0.22 -7.51 13.27
N GLY A 58 -0.45 -8.63 12.99
CA GLY A 58 -0.47 -9.78 13.89
C GLY A 58 -1.04 -9.51 15.30
N GLY A 59 -1.94 -8.56 15.43
CA GLY A 59 -2.64 -8.22 16.67
C GLY A 59 -1.87 -7.31 17.63
N ASN A 60 -0.54 -7.43 17.74
CA ASN A 60 0.28 -6.66 18.68
C ASN A 60 1.51 -6.02 18.02
N GLY A 61 1.58 -6.07 16.70
CA GLY A 61 2.69 -5.52 15.95
C GLY A 61 2.29 -4.32 15.09
N PHE A 62 3.27 -3.76 14.43
CA PHE A 62 3.09 -2.71 13.44
C PHE A 62 3.81 -3.06 12.13
N LYS A 63 3.30 -2.51 11.04
CA LYS A 63 3.88 -2.67 9.70
C LYS A 63 3.87 -1.32 9.00
N ALA A 64 4.97 -1.01 8.33
CA ALA A 64 5.07 0.05 7.35
C ALA A 64 5.34 -0.59 5.99
N THR A 65 4.62 -0.16 4.96
CA THR A 65 4.81 -0.62 3.58
C THR A 65 4.97 0.59 2.69
N ALA A 66 5.96 0.58 1.82
CA ALA A 66 6.15 1.59 0.78
C ALA A 66 6.16 0.90 -0.58
N LEU A 67 5.36 1.42 -1.52
CA LEU A 67 5.19 0.86 -2.86
C LEU A 67 5.36 1.95 -3.91
N TYR A 68 5.87 1.56 -5.07
CA TYR A 68 5.78 2.36 -6.28
C TYR A 68 4.83 1.65 -7.25
N ASN A 69 3.71 2.29 -7.56
CA ASN A 69 2.66 1.75 -8.39
C ASN A 69 2.66 2.39 -9.78
N PHE A 70 2.68 1.55 -10.80
CA PHE A 70 2.56 1.92 -12.21
C PHE A 70 1.11 1.77 -12.63
N THR A 71 0.50 2.85 -13.10
CA THR A 71 -0.85 2.82 -13.67
C THR A 71 -0.76 2.43 -15.15
N PHE A 72 -1.19 1.22 -15.47
CA PHE A 72 -1.03 0.64 -16.82
C PHE A 72 -2.29 0.72 -17.67
N ALA A 73 -3.44 1.02 -17.10
CA ALA A 73 -4.69 1.21 -17.83
C ALA A 73 -5.64 2.15 -17.09
N GLN A 74 -6.30 3.02 -17.86
CA GLN A 74 -7.31 3.97 -17.38
C GLN A 74 -8.55 3.89 -18.29
N PRO A 75 -9.40 2.87 -18.08
CA PRO A 75 -10.60 2.71 -18.89
C PRO A 75 -11.68 3.74 -18.54
N GLU A 76 -12.35 4.26 -19.55
CA GLU A 76 -13.48 5.17 -19.41
C GLU A 76 -14.79 4.39 -19.21
N PHE A 77 -14.94 3.69 -18.06
CA PHE A 77 -16.15 2.93 -17.77
C PHE A 77 -17.33 3.79 -17.34
N THR A 78 -17.07 5.03 -16.94
CA THR A 78 -18.09 5.97 -16.44
C THR A 78 -17.86 7.37 -17.02
N ASP A 79 -18.93 8.13 -17.20
CA ASP A 79 -18.88 9.50 -17.74
C ASP A 79 -18.26 10.52 -16.77
N ARG A 80 -18.06 10.14 -15.51
CA ARG A 80 -17.48 10.98 -14.47
C ARG A 80 -16.56 10.16 -13.60
N GLY A 81 -15.50 10.79 -13.08
CA GLY A 81 -14.46 10.13 -12.31
C GLY A 81 -13.49 9.37 -13.20
N GLU A 82 -12.44 8.84 -12.58
CA GLU A 82 -11.32 8.20 -13.27
C GLU A 82 -11.09 6.81 -12.72
N TRP A 83 -10.95 5.83 -13.60
CA TRP A 83 -10.57 4.47 -13.27
C TRP A 83 -9.08 4.28 -13.50
N GLY A 84 -8.41 3.57 -12.59
CA GLY A 84 -7.00 3.22 -12.72
C GLY A 84 -6.73 1.76 -12.37
N PHE A 85 -6.15 1.00 -13.30
CA PHE A 85 -5.53 -0.28 -12.99
C PHE A 85 -4.05 -0.06 -12.73
N TYR A 86 -3.58 -0.48 -11.58
CA TYR A 86 -2.21 -0.24 -11.17
C TYR A 86 -1.54 -1.51 -10.63
N THR A 87 -0.22 -1.50 -10.70
CA THR A 87 0.60 -2.59 -10.16
C THR A 87 1.98 -2.06 -9.79
N GLY A 88 2.61 -2.65 -8.77
CA GLY A 88 3.94 -2.21 -8.42
C GLY A 88 4.63 -2.99 -7.30
N PRO A 89 5.95 -2.93 -7.27
CA PRO A 89 6.77 -3.48 -6.21
C PRO A 89 6.82 -2.56 -4.99
N GLY A 90 7.13 -3.14 -3.85
CA GLY A 90 7.33 -2.41 -2.61
C GLY A 90 8.15 -3.14 -1.58
N LEU A 91 8.39 -2.46 -0.48
CA LEU A 91 9.10 -2.95 0.69
C LEU A 91 8.18 -2.84 1.92
N ALA A 92 8.23 -3.86 2.76
CA ALA A 92 7.55 -3.86 4.04
C ALA A 92 8.55 -4.04 5.17
N VAL A 93 8.38 -3.30 6.25
CA VAL A 93 9.16 -3.44 7.48
C VAL A 93 8.24 -3.36 8.68
N GLY A 94 8.60 -4.01 9.76
CA GLY A 94 7.79 -3.93 10.97
C GLY A 94 8.30 -4.78 12.10
N TYR A 95 7.46 -4.88 13.12
CA TYR A 95 7.63 -5.76 14.26
C TYR A 95 6.30 -6.43 14.56
N GLY A 96 6.32 -7.73 14.81
CA GLY A 96 5.09 -8.45 15.09
C GLY A 96 5.30 -9.87 15.51
N THR A 97 4.21 -10.59 15.72
CA THR A 97 4.22 -11.99 16.13
C THR A 97 3.82 -12.87 14.95
N GLY A 98 4.71 -13.76 14.58
CA GLY A 98 4.46 -14.84 13.62
C GLY A 98 4.41 -16.19 14.31
N GLU A 99 3.93 -17.21 13.61
CA GLU A 99 3.83 -18.58 14.11
C GLU A 99 4.80 -19.50 13.34
N ASN A 100 5.65 -20.23 14.06
CA ASN A 100 6.57 -21.18 13.45
C ASN A 100 5.87 -22.50 13.04
N LYS A 101 6.62 -23.48 12.49
CA LYS A 101 6.07 -24.76 12.02
C LYS A 101 5.54 -25.63 13.17
N GLU A 102 5.97 -25.38 14.37
CA GLU A 102 5.62 -26.11 15.61
C GLU A 102 4.43 -25.46 16.34
N GLY A 103 3.85 -24.37 15.79
CA GLY A 103 2.73 -23.64 16.39
C GLY A 103 3.16 -22.63 17.46
N GLU A 104 4.47 -22.42 17.65
CA GLU A 104 4.96 -21.46 18.63
C GLU A 104 4.91 -20.04 18.06
N LYS A 105 4.39 -19.11 18.86
CA LYS A 105 4.33 -17.69 18.53
C LYS A 105 5.66 -17.02 18.90
N LYS A 106 6.29 -16.38 17.91
CA LYS A 106 7.53 -15.62 18.10
C LYS A 106 7.36 -14.20 17.61
N ALA A 107 7.70 -13.24 18.48
CA ALA A 107 7.73 -11.83 18.13
C ALA A 107 9.13 -11.45 17.65
N ALA A 108 9.23 -10.78 16.51
CA ALA A 108 10.49 -10.30 15.94
C ALA A 108 10.26 -9.12 14.98
N PRO A 109 11.32 -8.33 14.71
CA PRO A 109 11.33 -7.44 13.57
C PRO A 109 11.33 -8.25 12.27
N PHE A 110 10.74 -7.69 11.23
CA PHE A 110 10.74 -8.28 9.90
C PHE A 110 10.99 -7.23 8.82
N VAL A 111 11.50 -7.71 7.70
CA VAL A 111 11.59 -6.98 6.45
C VAL A 111 11.06 -7.87 5.34
N GLY A 112 10.45 -7.30 4.33
CA GLY A 112 9.91 -8.09 3.23
C GLY A 112 9.77 -7.30 1.94
N LEU A 113 9.58 -8.06 0.86
CA LEU A 113 9.16 -7.56 -0.43
C LEU A 113 7.64 -7.63 -0.50
N ALA A 114 7.02 -6.59 -1.00
CA ALA A 114 5.60 -6.55 -1.32
C ALA A 114 5.43 -6.33 -2.83
N TYR A 115 4.34 -6.83 -3.38
CA TYR A 115 3.91 -6.53 -4.73
C TYR A 115 2.42 -6.25 -4.71
N GLN A 116 1.97 -5.22 -5.41
CA GLN A 116 0.57 -4.82 -5.42
C GLN A 116 -0.01 -4.88 -6.82
N LEU A 117 -1.25 -5.32 -6.90
CA LEU A 117 -2.10 -5.22 -8.08
C LEU A 117 -3.45 -4.70 -7.62
N GLY A 118 -3.93 -3.61 -8.21
CA GLY A 118 -5.17 -2.99 -7.77
C GLY A 118 -5.95 -2.31 -8.87
N LEU A 119 -7.15 -1.97 -8.48
CA LEU A 119 -8.10 -1.16 -9.23
C LEU A 119 -8.55 -0.03 -8.32
N GLU A 120 -8.45 1.19 -8.81
CA GLU A 120 -8.94 2.38 -8.10
C GLU A 120 -9.99 3.13 -8.92
N TYR A 121 -10.81 3.88 -8.23
CA TYR A 121 -11.76 4.81 -8.79
C TYR A 121 -11.72 6.13 -8.02
N THR A 122 -11.30 7.17 -8.70
CA THR A 122 -11.31 8.54 -8.19
C THR A 122 -12.57 9.25 -8.64
N PHE A 123 -13.38 9.67 -7.68
CA PHE A 123 -14.64 10.37 -7.93
C PHE A 123 -14.39 11.81 -8.38
N TRP A 124 -15.44 12.45 -8.94
CA TRP A 124 -15.46 13.90 -9.25
C TRP A 124 -15.49 14.80 -8.01
N PHE A 125 -15.66 14.23 -6.83
CA PHE A 125 -15.49 14.86 -5.52
C PHE A 125 -14.32 14.20 -4.80
N PRO A 126 -13.74 14.79 -3.75
CA PRO A 126 -12.46 14.34 -3.17
C PRO A 126 -12.59 13.00 -2.42
N LEU A 127 -12.92 11.96 -3.14
CA LEU A 127 -12.97 10.56 -2.66
C LEU A 127 -12.32 9.65 -3.68
N GLU A 128 -11.49 8.76 -3.21
CA GLU A 128 -10.93 7.64 -3.95
C GLU A 128 -11.26 6.33 -3.23
N LEU A 129 -11.69 5.35 -3.98
CA LEU A 129 -11.90 3.99 -3.51
C LEU A 129 -11.00 3.04 -4.30
N SER A 130 -10.40 2.08 -3.62
CA SER A 130 -9.62 1.04 -4.31
C SER A 130 -9.85 -0.34 -3.71
N VAL A 131 -9.66 -1.35 -4.56
CA VAL A 131 -9.50 -2.74 -4.18
C VAL A 131 -8.16 -3.22 -4.68
N ASP A 132 -7.39 -3.86 -3.82
CA ASP A 132 -6.08 -4.36 -4.17
C ASP A 132 -5.80 -5.77 -3.63
N PHE A 133 -4.86 -6.42 -4.29
CA PHE A 133 -4.21 -7.65 -3.85
C PHE A 133 -2.73 -7.37 -3.64
N ARG A 134 -2.24 -7.61 -2.41
CA ARG A 134 -0.87 -7.29 -2.01
C ARG A 134 -0.20 -8.49 -1.33
N PRO A 135 0.34 -9.45 -2.10
CA PRO A 135 1.19 -10.49 -1.54
C PRO A 135 2.48 -9.88 -0.98
N SER A 136 2.95 -10.42 0.14
CA SER A 136 4.19 -10.01 0.79
C SER A 136 5.02 -11.22 1.19
N PHE A 137 6.33 -11.15 0.97
CA PHE A 137 7.31 -12.15 1.38
C PHE A 137 8.21 -11.56 2.46
N MET A 138 8.01 -12.01 3.69
CA MET A 138 8.69 -11.45 4.85
C MET A 138 9.80 -12.39 5.37
N ILE A 139 10.83 -11.80 5.92
CA ILE A 139 11.92 -12.48 6.61
C ILE A 139 11.92 -11.98 8.06
N PRO A 140 11.86 -12.89 9.05
CA PRO A 140 11.92 -14.34 8.97
C PRO A 140 10.63 -15.00 8.43
N ALA A 141 10.77 -16.16 7.79
CA ALA A 141 9.72 -16.83 7.03
C ALA A 141 8.43 -17.18 7.82
N TYR A 142 8.53 -17.35 9.13
CA TYR A 142 7.36 -17.60 9.99
C TYR A 142 6.40 -16.41 10.08
N MET A 143 6.84 -15.22 9.69
CA MET A 143 5.98 -14.03 9.58
C MET A 143 4.98 -14.12 8.41
N ASN A 144 5.23 -15.00 7.44
CA ASN A 144 4.36 -15.18 6.27
C ASN A 144 3.13 -16.07 6.55
N ARG A 145 3.11 -16.82 7.65
CA ARG A 145 2.00 -17.72 7.96
C ARG A 145 0.73 -16.95 8.28
N GLY A 146 -0.33 -17.22 7.51
CA GLY A 146 -1.62 -16.57 7.66
C GLY A 146 -1.76 -15.21 6.96
N ASN A 147 -0.70 -14.69 6.34
CA ASN A 147 -0.70 -13.38 5.67
C ASN A 147 -0.65 -13.45 4.13
N TRP A 148 -0.98 -14.61 3.56
CA TRP A 148 -0.93 -14.85 2.12
C TRP A 148 -1.99 -14.08 1.31
N TYR A 149 -3.09 -13.70 1.95
CA TYR A 149 -4.24 -13.10 1.28
C TYR A 149 -4.26 -11.60 1.55
N GLY A 150 -3.50 -10.89 0.73
CA GLY A 150 -3.39 -9.44 0.79
C GLY A 150 -4.52 -8.66 0.13
N PHE A 151 -5.75 -9.21 0.02
CA PHE A 151 -6.89 -8.45 -0.49
C PHE A 151 -7.32 -7.39 0.51
N ALA A 152 -7.50 -6.17 0.03
CA ALA A 152 -7.97 -5.06 0.84
C ALA A 152 -8.87 -4.11 0.06
N LEU A 153 -9.65 -3.35 0.81
CA LEU A 153 -10.37 -2.17 0.35
C LEU A 153 -9.75 -0.93 0.97
N SER A 154 -9.68 0.13 0.19
CA SER A 154 -9.24 1.43 0.68
C SER A 154 -10.25 2.51 0.37
N ALA A 155 -10.31 3.50 1.25
CA ALA A 155 -11.05 4.73 1.05
C ALA A 155 -10.15 5.91 1.45
N ARG A 156 -9.91 6.83 0.51
CA ARG A 156 -8.99 7.95 0.67
C ARG A 156 -9.66 9.27 0.30
N TYR A 157 -9.27 10.32 0.98
CA TYR A 157 -9.57 11.69 0.62
C TYR A 157 -8.49 12.19 -0.33
N ALA A 158 -8.87 12.56 -1.56
CA ALA A 158 -7.97 13.09 -2.59
C ALA A 158 -7.92 14.62 -2.54
N PHE A 159 -6.71 15.25 -2.63
CA PHE A 159 -6.51 16.69 -2.53
C PHE A 159 -5.27 17.18 -3.28
#